data_94a283b201162f9eef2154faedd91d4c
#
_entry.id   94a283b201162f9eef2154faedd91d4c
#
_cell.length_a   1.000
_cell.length_b   1.000
_cell.length_c   1.000
_cell.angle_alpha   90.00
_cell.angle_beta   90.00
_cell.angle_gamma   90.00
#
_symmetry.space_group_name_H-M   'P 1'
#
loop_
_entity.id
_entity.type
_entity.pdbx_description
1 polymer ?
#
loop_
_entity_poly.entity_id
_entity_poly.type
_entity_poly.pdbx_seq_one_letter_code
_entity_poly.pdbx_strand_id
1 'polypeptide(L)'
;MNKYSIKEIEKIYSIKKVNISDDVVFDYLKIVDLNGIKYENEASNVLCFLSYPTENELNDGWFTLNFDLRPNLLDIFKNHPNYTFVIEYGMDEICPYDMKYISVDNIRNFMDSLYEYILNNNSAKVISITGSVGKTTIVGLLENVLKQKYNVLRIYSKRITPINLQANIINFLTNDIDFIVLENSIYYSDHVKILSTMLKPYICGILNIESSHLGVEKLKSIEDICVFKSEIMRHAKFAFLNLDDACLKMIKKSDDKVYLGSKYLFDNNDLSITYLSADSVKVDKDNFIIDGLTIKPFILSNLSMIQYLMCFRIAKLCGLNDGKIIDGLSSYKPVENRLQTELAFGKEIIFDGDVTTYERMDELSNIFYDKKYLVLRKVGSAENTFRISNIVDFFNKFDEVFVFSDIDYLDEFKTEENVTIVNNHDFMNDLDGKIIYHYSGYYRVWDGFYEDNLKIYDREKYIIIKDD
;
A
#
# COMPACT_ATOMS: atom_id res chain seq x y z
N MET A 1 21.00 -1.18 3.32
CA MET A 1 20.53 -1.11 4.72
C MET A 1 21.48 -0.26 5.55
N ASN A 2 20.95 0.52 6.46
CA ASN A 2 21.76 1.29 7.40
C ASN A 2 22.47 0.37 8.39
N LYS A 3 23.65 0.83 8.85
CA LYS A 3 24.44 0.13 9.87
C LYS A 3 24.64 1.05 11.06
N TYR A 4 24.52 0.52 12.26
CA TYR A 4 24.62 1.30 13.49
C TYR A 4 25.57 0.63 14.47
N SER A 5 26.63 1.33 14.86
CA SER A 5 27.45 0.95 16.02
C SER A 5 26.81 1.46 17.32
N ILE A 6 27.19 0.87 18.45
CA ILE A 6 26.74 1.35 19.78
C ILE A 6 27.07 2.83 19.95
N LYS A 7 28.27 3.26 19.57
CA LYS A 7 28.71 4.67 19.67
C LYS A 7 27.89 5.64 18.83
N GLU A 8 27.35 5.19 17.69
CA GLU A 8 26.42 6.00 16.89
C GLU A 8 25.05 6.08 17.56
N ILE A 9 24.57 4.97 18.10
CA ILE A 9 23.33 4.92 18.86
C ILE A 9 23.39 5.82 20.10
N GLU A 10 24.50 5.82 20.85
CA GLU A 10 24.72 6.67 22.03
C GLU A 10 24.70 8.18 21.72
N LYS A 11 25.03 8.57 20.50
CA LYS A 11 24.89 9.97 20.07
C LYS A 11 23.44 10.37 19.83
N ILE A 12 22.59 9.40 19.57
CA ILE A 12 21.17 9.62 19.24
C ILE A 12 20.30 9.49 20.48
N TYR A 13 20.60 8.52 21.35
CA TYR A 13 19.80 8.22 22.53
C TYR A 13 20.66 7.73 23.70
N SER A 14 20.24 8.06 24.93
CA SER A 14 20.97 7.65 26.14
C SER A 14 20.79 6.17 26.42
N ILE A 15 21.89 5.42 26.37
CA ILE A 15 21.96 4.02 26.78
C ILE A 15 22.27 3.95 28.28
N LYS A 16 21.56 3.08 29.04
CA LYS A 16 21.76 2.90 30.49
C LYS A 16 22.76 1.78 30.78
N LYS A 17 22.66 0.69 30.04
CA LYS A 17 23.50 -0.50 30.24
C LYS A 17 23.66 -1.24 28.93
N VAL A 18 24.80 -1.85 28.74
CA VAL A 18 25.14 -2.64 27.56
C VAL A 18 25.69 -4.01 27.99
N ASN A 19 25.20 -5.08 27.43
CA ASN A 19 25.76 -6.43 27.56
C ASN A 19 26.14 -6.98 26.17
N ILE A 20 27.07 -6.29 25.52
CA ILE A 20 27.60 -6.63 24.19
C ILE A 20 28.92 -5.88 23.98
N SER A 21 29.78 -6.36 23.10
CA SER A 21 31.03 -5.68 22.76
C SER A 21 30.81 -4.37 22.00
N ASP A 22 31.60 -3.35 22.30
CA ASP A 22 31.50 -1.99 21.70
C ASP A 22 31.78 -1.95 20.19
N ASP A 23 32.41 -2.99 19.64
CA ASP A 23 32.73 -3.09 18.22
C ASP A 23 31.62 -3.71 17.36
N VAL A 24 30.52 -4.12 17.97
CA VAL A 24 29.37 -4.62 17.24
C VAL A 24 28.72 -3.52 16.42
N VAL A 25 28.43 -3.87 15.16
CA VAL A 25 27.69 -3.05 14.23
C VAL A 25 26.43 -3.79 13.85
N PHE A 26 25.29 -3.20 14.08
CA PHE A 26 23.99 -3.76 13.73
C PHE A 26 23.70 -3.54 12.25
N ASP A 27 23.32 -4.59 11.56
CA ASP A 27 22.98 -4.59 10.14
C ASP A 27 21.48 -4.41 9.91
N TYR A 28 20.67 -4.72 10.91
CA TYR A 28 19.21 -4.71 10.80
C TYR A 28 18.54 -4.46 12.15
N LEU A 29 17.51 -3.59 12.14
CA LEU A 29 16.62 -3.44 13.26
C LEU A 29 15.36 -4.27 13.03
N LYS A 30 15.05 -5.15 13.97
CA LYS A 30 13.86 -5.99 13.93
C LYS A 30 12.87 -5.55 15.00
N ILE A 31 11.65 -5.34 14.58
CA ILE A 31 10.53 -5.09 15.48
C ILE A 31 9.66 -6.34 15.51
N VAL A 32 9.47 -6.87 16.70
CA VAL A 32 8.53 -7.96 16.94
C VAL A 32 7.18 -7.34 17.29
N ASP A 33 6.17 -7.57 16.48
CA ASP A 33 4.79 -7.18 16.70
C ASP A 33 3.89 -8.42 16.88
N LEU A 34 2.59 -8.23 17.02
CA LEU A 34 1.60 -9.32 17.16
C LEU A 34 1.61 -10.34 16.01
N ASN A 35 2.08 -9.94 14.84
CA ASN A 35 2.16 -10.81 13.67
C ASN A 35 3.46 -11.63 13.64
N GLY A 36 4.24 -11.57 14.69
CA GLY A 36 5.50 -12.29 14.84
C GLY A 36 6.62 -11.75 13.93
N ILE A 37 7.65 -12.57 13.76
CA ILE A 37 8.83 -12.25 12.97
C ILE A 37 8.53 -12.55 11.50
N LYS A 38 8.14 -11.55 10.73
CA LYS A 38 7.76 -11.72 9.31
C LYS A 38 8.92 -11.82 8.32
N TYR A 39 10.11 -11.43 8.71
CA TYR A 39 11.28 -11.44 7.82
C TYR A 39 12.48 -11.99 8.56
N GLU A 40 12.87 -13.20 8.26
CA GLU A 40 14.21 -13.69 8.53
C GLU A 40 15.13 -13.11 7.47
N ASN A 41 15.86 -12.07 7.81
CA ASN A 41 16.97 -11.65 6.99
C ASN A 41 18.21 -12.43 7.45
N GLU A 42 19.07 -12.78 6.52
CA GLU A 42 20.43 -13.31 6.76
C GLU A 42 21.37 -12.30 7.46
N ALA A 43 20.80 -11.28 8.12
CA ALA A 43 21.57 -10.28 8.85
C ALA A 43 22.31 -10.94 10.02
N SER A 44 23.62 -10.74 10.08
CA SER A 44 24.48 -11.33 11.09
C SER A 44 24.31 -10.69 12.48
N ASN A 45 23.97 -9.41 12.54
CA ASN A 45 23.81 -8.63 13.77
C ASN A 45 22.48 -7.89 13.78
N VAL A 46 21.49 -8.49 14.42
CA VAL A 46 20.14 -7.94 14.54
C VAL A 46 19.96 -7.23 15.87
N LEU A 47 19.50 -6.00 15.84
CA LEU A 47 18.99 -5.28 17.01
C LEU A 47 17.47 -5.44 17.08
N CYS A 48 16.98 -6.12 18.10
CA CYS A 48 15.58 -6.55 18.22
C CYS A 48 14.81 -5.72 19.26
N PHE A 49 13.67 -5.21 18.85
CA PHE A 49 12.75 -4.43 19.68
C PHE A 49 11.46 -5.23 19.92
N LEU A 50 11.08 -5.39 21.19
CA LEU A 50 9.79 -5.96 21.56
C LEU A 50 8.77 -4.82 21.63
N SER A 51 7.86 -4.79 20.68
CA SER A 51 6.95 -3.67 20.58
C SER A 51 5.75 -3.79 21.52
N TYR A 52 5.20 -2.65 21.83
CA TYR A 52 3.91 -2.47 22.50
C TYR A 52 3.27 -1.19 21.93
N PRO A 53 1.94 -1.12 21.83
CA PRO A 53 1.29 0.11 21.38
C PRO A 53 1.38 1.16 22.49
N THR A 54 1.58 2.40 22.07
CA THR A 54 1.40 3.54 22.97
C THR A 54 -0.09 3.80 23.20
N GLU A 55 -0.44 4.53 24.26
CA GLU A 55 -1.80 4.95 24.51
C GLU A 55 -2.40 5.76 23.35
N ASN A 56 -1.60 6.64 22.76
CA ASN A 56 -2.01 7.40 21.57
C ASN A 56 -2.31 6.49 20.38
N GLU A 57 -1.46 5.50 20.10
CA GLU A 57 -1.68 4.57 18.99
C GLU A 57 -2.94 3.71 19.16
N LEU A 58 -3.30 3.37 20.41
CA LEU A 58 -4.56 2.71 20.72
C LEU A 58 -5.76 3.65 20.51
N ASN A 59 -5.66 4.87 21.02
CA ASN A 59 -6.72 5.88 20.88
C ASN A 59 -6.91 6.29 19.41
N ASP A 60 -5.85 6.34 18.61
CA ASP A 60 -5.87 6.62 17.17
C ASP A 60 -6.27 5.40 16.33
N GLY A 61 -6.61 4.26 16.96
CA GLY A 61 -7.08 3.06 16.28
C GLY A 61 -6.04 2.35 15.40
N TRP A 62 -4.74 2.57 15.63
CA TRP A 62 -3.70 1.85 14.90
C TRP A 62 -3.67 0.37 15.24
N PHE A 63 -4.06 0.01 16.46
CA PHE A 63 -4.15 -1.34 16.95
C PHE A 63 -5.52 -1.58 17.58
N THR A 64 -6.11 -2.73 17.30
CA THR A 64 -7.41 -3.14 17.85
C THR A 64 -7.28 -3.83 19.20
N LEU A 65 -6.08 -4.28 19.54
CA LEU A 65 -5.76 -4.95 20.79
C LEU A 65 -4.61 -4.22 21.48
N ASN A 66 -4.75 -4.03 22.79
CA ASN A 66 -3.62 -3.65 23.62
C ASN A 66 -2.78 -4.92 23.88
N PHE A 67 -1.54 -4.89 23.41
CA PHE A 67 -0.59 -5.98 23.58
C PHE A 67 0.73 -5.44 24.13
N ASP A 68 1.42 -6.25 24.89
CA ASP A 68 2.79 -5.96 25.36
C ASP A 68 3.63 -7.20 25.15
N LEU A 69 4.63 -7.11 24.29
CA LEU A 69 5.52 -8.24 23.99
C LEU A 69 6.75 -8.29 24.90
N ARG A 70 6.97 -7.29 25.76
CA ARG A 70 8.11 -7.28 26.69
C ARG A 70 8.13 -8.49 27.65
N PRO A 71 7.01 -8.98 28.18
CA PRO A 71 6.99 -10.21 28.97
C PRO A 71 7.44 -11.46 28.21
N ASN A 72 7.37 -11.46 26.89
CA ASN A 72 7.78 -12.59 26.04
C ASN A 72 9.29 -12.61 25.73
N LEU A 73 10.07 -11.69 26.31
CA LEU A 73 11.51 -11.51 26.03
C LEU A 73 12.28 -12.82 26.06
N LEU A 74 12.13 -13.61 27.13
CA LEU A 74 12.88 -14.85 27.33
C LEU A 74 12.51 -15.94 26.32
N ASP A 75 11.25 -16.01 25.92
CA ASP A 75 10.80 -17.00 24.93
C ASP A 75 11.28 -16.62 23.53
N ILE A 76 11.28 -15.33 23.21
CA ILE A 76 11.83 -14.83 21.93
C ILE A 76 13.34 -15.02 21.90
N PHE A 77 14.04 -14.76 23.01
CA PHE A 77 15.48 -15.00 23.12
C PHE A 77 15.84 -16.47 22.89
N LYS A 78 15.11 -17.42 23.49
CA LYS A 78 15.35 -18.86 23.25
C LYS A 78 15.32 -19.25 21.78
N ASN A 79 14.44 -18.63 21.01
CA ASN A 79 14.28 -18.89 19.58
C ASN A 79 15.30 -18.10 18.72
N HIS A 80 15.83 -16.99 19.24
CA HIS A 80 16.74 -16.08 18.54
C HIS A 80 17.93 -15.67 19.43
N PRO A 81 18.77 -16.62 19.89
CA PRO A 81 19.84 -16.34 20.87
C PRO A 81 20.95 -15.44 20.31
N ASN A 82 21.04 -15.31 18.98
CA ASN A 82 22.05 -14.47 18.33
C ASN A 82 21.65 -12.99 18.24
N TYR A 83 20.39 -12.64 18.51
CA TYR A 83 19.92 -11.26 18.47
C TYR A 83 20.43 -10.48 19.68
N THR A 84 20.62 -9.18 19.50
CA THR A 84 20.77 -8.21 20.57
C THR A 84 19.43 -7.56 20.83
N PHE A 85 18.97 -7.58 22.06
CA PHE A 85 17.64 -7.06 22.40
C PHE A 85 17.73 -5.64 22.95
N VAL A 86 16.78 -4.79 22.56
CA VAL A 86 16.56 -3.53 23.26
C VAL A 86 15.57 -3.78 24.38
N ILE A 87 15.99 -3.50 25.60
CA ILE A 87 15.20 -3.71 26.82
C ILE A 87 15.04 -2.39 27.58
N GLU A 88 14.01 -2.28 28.38
CA GLU A 88 13.87 -1.15 29.30
C GLU A 88 14.66 -1.38 30.58
N TYR A 89 15.14 -0.26 31.18
CA TYR A 89 15.96 -0.31 32.38
C TYR A 89 15.21 -1.04 33.51
N GLY A 90 15.88 -1.95 34.17
CA GLY A 90 15.31 -2.86 35.17
C GLY A 90 14.92 -4.23 34.63
N MET A 91 14.71 -4.39 33.32
CA MET A 91 14.49 -5.71 32.73
C MET A 91 15.77 -6.55 32.65
N ASP A 92 16.92 -5.91 32.76
CA ASP A 92 18.22 -6.59 32.75
C ASP A 92 18.40 -7.56 33.94
N GLU A 93 17.65 -7.41 35.02
CA GLU A 93 17.67 -8.31 36.18
C GLU A 93 17.16 -9.72 35.86
N ILE A 94 16.28 -9.85 34.83
CA ILE A 94 15.76 -11.14 34.40
C ILE A 94 16.50 -11.75 33.21
N CYS A 95 17.47 -11.02 32.63
CA CYS A 95 18.18 -11.46 31.44
C CYS A 95 19.20 -12.56 31.76
N PRO A 96 19.23 -13.66 31.00
CA PRO A 96 20.30 -14.65 31.07
C PRO A 96 21.67 -14.02 30.85
N TYR A 97 22.71 -14.60 31.45
CA TYR A 97 24.10 -14.10 31.37
C TYR A 97 24.60 -13.98 29.91
N ASP A 98 24.19 -14.89 29.05
CA ASP A 98 24.58 -14.99 27.64
C ASP A 98 23.70 -14.15 26.70
N MET A 99 22.65 -13.52 27.22
CA MET A 99 21.78 -12.67 26.43
C MET A 99 22.45 -11.33 26.13
N LYS A 100 22.52 -10.98 24.85
CA LYS A 100 23.02 -9.68 24.36
C LYS A 100 21.88 -8.65 24.45
N TYR A 101 22.16 -7.49 25.06
CA TYR A 101 21.16 -6.42 25.15
C TYR A 101 21.76 -5.02 25.23
N ILE A 102 20.93 -4.06 24.87
CA ILE A 102 21.07 -2.62 25.14
C ILE A 102 19.88 -2.20 26.00
N SER A 103 20.16 -1.62 27.18
CA SER A 103 19.12 -1.12 28.09
C SER A 103 18.92 0.38 27.92
N VAL A 104 17.67 0.79 27.77
CA VAL A 104 17.23 2.18 27.55
C VAL A 104 16.11 2.54 28.55
N ASP A 105 15.80 3.83 28.71
CA ASP A 105 14.68 4.24 29.58
C ASP A 105 13.32 3.82 29.01
N ASN A 106 13.15 3.96 27.68
CA ASN A 106 11.92 3.64 26.98
C ASN A 106 12.21 3.21 25.54
N ILE A 107 11.75 2.04 25.15
CA ILE A 107 11.98 1.47 23.81
C ILE A 107 11.33 2.31 22.72
N ARG A 108 10.13 2.83 22.94
CA ARG A 108 9.41 3.61 21.92
C ARG A 108 10.07 4.96 21.69
N ASN A 109 10.47 5.66 22.74
CA ASN A 109 11.21 6.91 22.62
C ASN A 109 12.56 6.70 21.93
N PHE A 110 13.21 5.57 22.15
CA PHE A 110 14.45 5.24 21.45
C PHE A 110 14.20 5.04 19.94
N MET A 111 13.14 4.32 19.54
CA MET A 111 12.74 4.18 18.16
C MET A 111 12.42 5.54 17.50
N ASP A 112 11.66 6.37 18.19
CA ASP A 112 11.31 7.73 17.73
C ASP A 112 12.58 8.56 17.48
N SER A 113 13.54 8.52 18.40
CA SER A 113 14.80 9.26 18.28
C SER A 113 15.65 8.79 17.11
N LEU A 114 15.73 7.47 16.87
CA LEU A 114 16.43 6.91 15.69
C LEU A 114 15.76 7.34 14.40
N TYR A 115 14.43 7.23 14.33
CA TYR A 115 13.65 7.64 13.17
C TYR A 115 13.86 9.11 12.84
N GLU A 116 13.70 10.00 13.82
CA GLU A 116 13.87 11.44 13.63
C GLU A 116 15.30 11.80 13.23
N TYR A 117 16.30 11.18 13.85
CA TYR A 117 17.69 11.40 13.49
C TYR A 117 17.97 11.05 12.03
N ILE A 118 17.50 9.88 11.57
CA ILE A 118 17.72 9.44 10.19
C ILE A 118 16.98 10.33 9.20
N LEU A 119 15.71 10.62 9.46
CA LEU A 119 14.89 11.42 8.57
C LEU A 119 15.42 12.87 8.46
N ASN A 120 15.83 13.48 9.58
CA ASN A 120 16.34 14.85 9.60
C ASN A 120 17.74 14.99 8.98
N ASN A 121 18.52 13.91 8.91
CA ASN A 121 19.85 13.89 8.28
C ASN A 121 19.81 13.35 6.83
N ASN A 122 18.63 13.15 6.26
CA ASN A 122 18.46 12.66 4.89
C ASN A 122 17.80 13.72 4.00
N SER A 123 18.17 13.76 2.73
CA SER A 123 17.65 14.73 1.75
C SER A 123 16.57 14.15 0.82
N ALA A 124 16.20 12.87 0.99
CA ALA A 124 15.19 12.22 0.19
C ALA A 124 13.85 12.95 0.24
N LYS A 125 13.23 13.14 -0.92
CA LYS A 125 11.92 13.75 -1.02
C LYS A 125 10.82 12.71 -0.92
N VAL A 126 9.81 12.98 -0.11
CA VAL A 126 8.69 12.06 0.09
C VAL A 126 7.59 12.33 -0.92
N ILE A 127 7.14 11.28 -1.60
CA ILE A 127 5.95 11.25 -2.47
C ILE A 127 4.92 10.34 -1.82
N SER A 128 3.81 10.90 -1.40
CA SER A 128 2.74 10.17 -0.70
C SER A 128 1.45 10.20 -1.50
N ILE A 129 0.85 9.03 -1.72
CA ILE A 129 -0.38 8.89 -2.50
C ILE A 129 -1.50 8.34 -1.63
N THR A 130 -2.69 8.93 -1.75
CA THR A 130 -3.91 8.41 -1.15
C THR A 130 -5.04 8.29 -2.18
N GLY A 131 -6.11 7.68 -1.79
CA GLY A 131 -7.32 7.43 -2.58
C GLY A 131 -8.12 6.29 -1.98
N SER A 132 -9.29 6.04 -2.48
CA SER A 132 -10.08 4.87 -2.10
C SER A 132 -9.57 3.63 -2.84
N VAL A 133 -9.39 3.70 -4.14
CA VAL A 133 -8.95 2.61 -5.03
C VAL A 133 -7.69 3.02 -5.80
N GLY A 134 -6.86 2.05 -6.19
CA GLY A 134 -5.73 2.23 -7.10
C GLY A 134 -4.42 2.73 -6.49
N LYS A 135 -4.33 2.95 -5.19
CA LYS A 135 -3.14 3.46 -4.48
C LYS A 135 -1.89 2.60 -4.71
N THR A 136 -1.99 1.31 -4.51
CA THR A 136 -0.86 0.37 -4.65
C THR A 136 -0.30 0.37 -6.07
N THR A 137 -1.20 0.46 -7.06
CA THR A 137 -0.84 0.50 -8.49
C THR A 137 -0.06 1.76 -8.83
N ILE A 138 -0.57 2.94 -8.44
CA ILE A 138 0.11 4.20 -8.76
C ILE A 138 1.45 4.34 -8.04
N VAL A 139 1.56 3.87 -6.80
CA VAL A 139 2.83 3.84 -6.06
C VAL A 139 3.85 2.94 -6.76
N GLY A 140 3.41 1.79 -7.29
CA GLY A 140 4.26 0.93 -8.11
C GLY A 140 4.67 1.55 -9.44
N LEU A 141 3.76 2.24 -10.12
CA LEU A 141 4.05 3.03 -11.33
C LEU A 141 5.09 4.11 -11.04
N LEU A 142 4.89 4.90 -9.98
CA LEU A 142 5.83 5.96 -9.56
C LEU A 142 7.21 5.39 -9.25
N GLU A 143 7.28 4.30 -8.51
CA GLU A 143 8.55 3.62 -8.23
C GLU A 143 9.24 3.24 -9.53
N ASN A 144 8.54 2.58 -10.46
CA ASN A 144 9.10 2.10 -11.72
C ASN A 144 9.61 3.25 -12.61
N VAL A 145 8.85 4.34 -12.68
CA VAL A 145 9.23 5.52 -13.48
C VAL A 145 10.40 6.26 -12.84
N LEU A 146 10.37 6.51 -11.53
CA LEU A 146 11.43 7.26 -10.86
C LEU A 146 12.76 6.49 -10.86
N LYS A 147 12.73 5.16 -10.77
CA LYS A 147 13.91 4.28 -10.87
C LYS A 147 14.64 4.37 -12.22
N GLN A 148 14.04 4.96 -13.24
CA GLN A 148 14.75 5.25 -14.48
C GLN A 148 15.89 6.28 -14.31
N LYS A 149 15.89 7.01 -13.19
CA LYS A 149 16.88 8.06 -12.94
C LYS A 149 17.38 8.13 -11.51
N TYR A 150 16.61 7.69 -10.53
CA TYR A 150 16.80 7.94 -9.11
C TYR A 150 16.84 6.66 -8.30
N ASN A 151 17.46 6.71 -7.13
CA ASN A 151 17.34 5.68 -6.11
C ASN A 151 16.04 5.92 -5.32
N VAL A 152 15.16 4.92 -5.32
CA VAL A 152 13.82 5.04 -4.74
C VAL A 152 13.62 4.01 -3.64
N LEU A 153 13.28 4.47 -2.46
CA LEU A 153 12.76 3.65 -1.38
C LEU A 153 11.24 3.60 -1.46
N ARG A 154 10.69 2.44 -1.82
CA ARG A 154 9.25 2.20 -1.69
C ARG A 154 8.95 1.61 -0.33
N ILE A 155 8.13 2.29 0.46
CA ILE A 155 7.58 1.73 1.68
C ILE A 155 6.32 0.96 1.31
N TYR A 156 6.41 -0.36 1.42
CA TYR A 156 5.33 -1.27 1.09
C TYR A 156 4.77 -1.93 2.35
N SER A 157 3.50 -1.71 2.60
CA SER A 157 2.74 -2.43 3.62
C SER A 157 1.26 -2.35 3.25
N LYS A 158 0.52 -3.39 3.53
CA LYS A 158 -0.94 -3.39 3.40
C LYS A 158 -1.59 -2.30 4.25
N ARG A 159 -1.07 -2.13 5.47
CA ARG A 159 -1.44 -1.11 6.43
C ARG A 159 -0.17 -0.53 7.02
N ILE A 160 0.21 0.65 6.58
CA ILE A 160 1.34 1.36 7.17
C ILE A 160 0.89 1.92 8.52
N THR A 161 1.51 1.44 9.59
CA THR A 161 1.36 1.99 10.94
C THR A 161 2.59 2.86 11.27
N PRO A 162 2.53 3.73 12.29
CA PRO A 162 3.70 4.50 12.74
C PRO A 162 4.93 3.63 13.00
N ILE A 163 4.77 2.51 13.73
CA ILE A 163 5.88 1.56 14.00
C ILE A 163 6.44 0.98 12.71
N ASN A 164 5.57 0.58 11.79
CA ASN A 164 6.01 -0.01 10.52
C ASN A 164 6.74 1.02 9.66
N LEU A 165 6.27 2.25 9.63
CA LEU A 165 6.92 3.36 8.96
C LEU A 165 8.31 3.61 9.54
N GLN A 166 8.44 3.71 10.87
CA GLN A 166 9.71 3.89 11.57
C GLN A 166 10.70 2.78 11.23
N ALA A 167 10.26 1.51 11.28
CA ALA A 167 11.10 0.37 10.94
C ALA A 167 11.64 0.44 9.50
N ASN A 168 10.81 0.82 8.53
CA ASN A 168 11.23 0.98 7.14
C ASN A 168 12.26 2.11 6.98
N ILE A 169 12.03 3.26 7.57
CA ILE A 169 12.95 4.40 7.52
C ILE A 169 14.28 4.04 8.19
N ILE A 170 14.25 3.48 9.39
CA ILE A 170 15.46 3.13 10.13
C ILE A 170 16.32 2.12 9.37
N ASN A 171 15.71 1.13 8.76
CA ASN A 171 16.46 0.08 8.05
C ASN A 171 16.92 0.49 6.66
N PHE A 172 16.10 1.21 5.90
CA PHE A 172 16.26 1.29 4.44
C PHE A 172 16.52 2.70 3.92
N LEU A 173 16.28 3.77 4.70
CA LEU A 173 16.58 5.12 4.24
C LEU A 173 18.08 5.41 4.37
N THR A 174 18.81 5.13 3.30
CA THR A 174 20.24 5.44 3.16
C THR A 174 20.45 6.80 2.49
N ASN A 175 21.66 7.37 2.59
CA ASN A 175 21.95 8.70 2.07
C ASN A 175 21.94 8.81 0.52
N ASP A 176 21.95 7.69 -0.16
CA ASP A 176 21.85 7.61 -1.62
C ASP A 176 20.40 7.52 -2.13
N ILE A 177 19.41 7.46 -1.24
CA ILE A 177 17.99 7.51 -1.63
C ILE A 177 17.59 8.93 -2.01
N ASP A 178 17.05 9.10 -3.20
CA ASP A 178 16.55 10.38 -3.72
C ASP A 178 15.07 10.60 -3.37
N PHE A 179 14.28 9.52 -3.42
CA PHE A 179 12.83 9.56 -3.19
C PHE A 179 12.35 8.43 -2.30
N ILE A 180 11.42 8.77 -1.40
CA ILE A 180 10.60 7.82 -0.65
C ILE A 180 9.20 7.86 -1.29
N VAL A 181 8.68 6.69 -1.69
CA VAL A 181 7.33 6.58 -2.29
C VAL A 181 6.48 5.65 -1.44
N LEU A 182 5.29 6.10 -1.06
CA LEU A 182 4.39 5.29 -0.24
C LEU A 182 2.91 5.56 -0.51
N GLU A 183 2.08 4.56 -0.19
CA GLU A 183 0.64 4.77 -0.08
C GLU A 183 0.25 5.19 1.34
N ASN A 184 -0.64 6.17 1.45
CA ASN A 184 -1.19 6.63 2.72
C ASN A 184 -2.68 6.26 2.77
N SER A 185 -2.99 5.21 3.51
CA SER A 185 -4.35 4.67 3.61
C SER A 185 -5.07 5.17 4.85
N ILE A 186 -6.38 5.34 4.74
CA ILE A 186 -7.24 5.68 5.87
C ILE A 186 -7.90 4.39 6.38
N TYR A 187 -7.80 4.14 7.67
CA TYR A 187 -8.57 3.12 8.40
C TYR A 187 -9.30 3.74 9.58
N TYR A 188 -8.77 4.86 10.12
CA TYR A 188 -9.36 5.74 11.10
C TYR A 188 -9.18 7.19 10.64
N SER A 189 -9.97 8.09 11.18
CA SER A 189 -10.07 9.47 10.73
C SER A 189 -8.73 10.21 10.63
N ASP A 190 -7.87 10.08 11.62
CA ASP A 190 -6.64 10.86 11.69
C ASP A 190 -5.39 10.15 11.10
N HIS A 191 -5.51 8.92 10.56
CA HIS A 191 -4.36 8.16 10.05
C HIS A 191 -3.56 8.90 9.00
N VAL A 192 -4.22 9.49 7.99
CA VAL A 192 -3.55 10.23 6.91
C VAL A 192 -2.79 11.42 7.47
N LYS A 193 -3.39 12.16 8.42
CA LYS A 193 -2.78 13.30 9.09
C LYS A 193 -1.52 12.89 9.87
N ILE A 194 -1.60 11.82 10.67
CA ILE A 194 -0.49 11.33 11.49
C ILE A 194 0.71 10.95 10.60
N LEU A 195 0.50 10.09 9.60
CA LEU A 195 1.58 9.68 8.69
C LEU A 195 2.14 10.86 7.88
N SER A 196 1.28 11.79 7.46
CA SER A 196 1.72 13.00 6.75
C SER A 196 2.52 13.94 7.63
N THR A 197 2.21 14.01 8.92
CA THR A 197 2.97 14.81 9.89
C THR A 197 4.35 14.17 10.16
N MET A 198 4.41 12.85 10.25
CA MET A 198 5.67 12.13 10.43
C MET A 198 6.62 12.30 9.24
N LEU A 199 6.12 12.23 8.01
CA LEU A 199 6.95 12.21 6.79
C LEU A 199 7.06 13.55 6.07
N LYS A 200 6.13 14.47 6.28
CA LYS A 200 6.06 15.78 5.61
C LYS A 200 6.24 15.68 4.10
N PRO A 201 5.27 15.11 3.36
CA PRO A 201 5.41 14.86 1.94
C PRO A 201 5.83 16.11 1.15
N TYR A 202 6.80 15.97 0.25
CA TYR A 202 7.14 17.02 -0.71
C TYR A 202 6.13 17.07 -1.85
N ILE A 203 5.68 15.89 -2.30
CA ILE A 203 4.64 15.71 -3.31
C ILE A 203 3.56 14.82 -2.74
N CYS A 204 2.29 15.15 -2.97
CA CYS A 204 1.19 14.25 -2.69
C CYS A 204 0.23 14.11 -3.87
N GLY A 205 -0.50 13.00 -3.90
CA GLY A 205 -1.56 12.74 -4.87
C GLY A 205 -2.80 12.16 -4.22
N ILE A 206 -4.00 12.59 -4.67
CA ILE A 206 -5.28 12.01 -4.27
C ILE A 206 -6.00 11.52 -5.53
N LEU A 207 -6.19 10.18 -5.62
CA LEU A 207 -6.76 9.56 -6.81
C LEU A 207 -8.28 9.68 -6.90
N ASN A 208 -8.95 9.34 -5.82
CA ASN A 208 -10.41 9.27 -5.75
C ASN A 208 -10.90 9.23 -4.31
N ILE A 209 -12.16 9.61 -4.13
CA ILE A 209 -12.86 9.57 -2.85
C ILE A 209 -14.15 8.76 -3.04
N GLU A 210 -14.21 7.59 -2.44
CA GLU A 210 -15.32 6.66 -2.54
C GLU A 210 -15.74 6.15 -1.16
N SER A 211 -16.77 5.32 -1.10
CA SER A 211 -17.44 4.91 0.14
C SER A 211 -16.63 3.94 1.02
N SER A 212 -15.49 3.45 0.53
CA SER A 212 -14.62 2.56 1.33
C SER A 212 -14.28 3.17 2.69
N HIS A 213 -14.44 2.38 3.76
CA HIS A 213 -14.34 2.77 5.16
C HIS A 213 -15.45 3.69 5.69
N LEU A 214 -16.55 3.86 4.94
CA LEU A 214 -17.71 4.58 5.42
C LEU A 214 -18.31 3.88 6.66
N GLY A 215 -18.68 4.67 7.67
CA GLY A 215 -19.23 4.15 8.92
C GLY A 215 -18.19 3.87 10.02
N VAL A 216 -16.89 3.96 9.71
CA VAL A 216 -15.83 3.81 10.71
C VAL A 216 -15.62 5.15 11.42
N GLU A 217 -15.79 5.16 12.74
CA GLU A 217 -15.52 6.29 13.63
C GLU A 217 -16.15 7.61 13.16
N LYS A 218 -15.34 8.59 12.71
CA LYS A 218 -15.78 9.90 12.21
C LYS A 218 -16.08 9.90 10.70
N LEU A 219 -15.86 8.79 10.00
CA LEU A 219 -16.07 8.67 8.55
C LEU A 219 -17.55 8.37 8.25
N LYS A 220 -18.42 9.33 8.45
CA LYS A 220 -19.88 9.17 8.34
C LYS A 220 -20.43 9.53 6.96
N SER A 221 -19.65 10.21 6.14
CA SER A 221 -20.01 10.66 4.80
C SER A 221 -18.80 10.61 3.85
N ILE A 222 -19.07 10.65 2.55
CA ILE A 222 -18.04 10.79 1.51
C ILE A 222 -17.24 12.09 1.73
N GLU A 223 -17.92 13.16 2.16
CA GLU A 223 -17.26 14.42 2.49
C GLU A 223 -16.28 14.27 3.65
N ASP A 224 -16.61 13.50 4.70
CA ASP A 224 -15.68 13.24 5.80
C ASP A 224 -14.44 12.49 5.30
N ILE A 225 -14.62 11.47 4.47
CA ILE A 225 -13.50 10.74 3.86
C ILE A 225 -12.61 11.69 3.05
N CYS A 226 -13.22 12.61 2.29
CA CYS A 226 -12.49 13.64 1.54
C CYS A 226 -11.69 14.56 2.48
N VAL A 227 -12.31 15.04 3.55
CA VAL A 227 -11.66 15.91 4.56
C VAL A 227 -10.42 15.22 5.14
N PHE A 228 -10.59 13.99 5.62
CA PHE A 228 -9.47 13.28 6.26
C PHE A 228 -8.38 12.85 5.27
N LYS A 229 -8.72 12.47 4.04
CA LYS A 229 -7.70 12.19 3.00
C LYS A 229 -6.97 13.45 2.56
N SER A 230 -7.63 14.61 2.58
CA SER A 230 -7.03 15.90 2.22
C SER A 230 -5.90 16.32 3.18
N GLU A 231 -5.84 15.74 4.39
CA GLU A 231 -4.75 15.97 5.33
C GLU A 231 -3.36 15.58 4.78
N ILE A 232 -3.30 14.78 3.73
CA ILE A 232 -2.04 14.46 3.02
C ILE A 232 -1.37 15.72 2.43
N MET A 233 -2.16 16.74 2.13
CA MET A 233 -1.67 18.01 1.56
C MET A 233 -1.14 18.99 2.61
N ARG A 234 -1.35 18.75 3.92
CA ARG A 234 -1.04 19.70 4.98
C ARG A 234 0.40 20.19 4.99
N HIS A 235 1.33 19.31 4.68
CA HIS A 235 2.77 19.57 4.64
C HIS A 235 3.37 19.50 3.23
N ALA A 236 2.55 19.26 2.21
CA ALA A 236 3.02 19.07 0.84
C ALA A 236 3.33 20.41 0.19
N LYS A 237 4.37 20.42 -0.67
CA LYS A 237 4.65 21.55 -1.56
C LYS A 237 3.87 21.44 -2.87
N PHE A 238 3.64 20.23 -3.37
CA PHE A 238 2.90 19.97 -4.60
C PHE A 238 1.82 18.92 -4.36
N ALA A 239 0.60 19.21 -4.76
CA ALA A 239 -0.53 18.28 -4.73
C ALA A 239 -1.09 18.05 -6.13
N PHE A 240 -1.38 16.78 -6.43
CA PHE A 240 -2.05 16.37 -7.66
C PHE A 240 -3.40 15.77 -7.33
N LEU A 241 -4.48 16.35 -7.86
CA LEU A 241 -5.84 15.98 -7.56
C LEU A 241 -6.57 15.54 -8.83
N ASN A 242 -7.31 14.46 -8.76
CA ASN A 242 -8.21 14.03 -9.82
C ASN A 242 -9.44 14.96 -9.89
N LEU A 243 -9.54 15.74 -10.96
CA LEU A 243 -10.63 16.69 -11.19
C LEU A 243 -11.96 16.00 -11.54
N ASP A 244 -11.90 14.75 -12.01
CA ASP A 244 -13.08 13.97 -12.39
C ASP A 244 -13.82 13.43 -11.16
N ASP A 245 -13.15 13.43 -10.00
CA ASP A 245 -13.77 13.07 -8.72
C ASP A 245 -14.64 14.20 -8.18
N ALA A 246 -15.86 13.83 -7.77
CA ALA A 246 -16.88 14.79 -7.33
C ALA A 246 -16.49 15.61 -6.10
N CYS A 247 -15.73 15.01 -5.17
CA CYS A 247 -15.25 15.68 -3.96
C CYS A 247 -13.95 16.45 -4.22
N LEU A 248 -13.00 15.86 -4.93
CA LEU A 248 -11.68 16.47 -5.15
C LEU A 248 -11.74 17.76 -5.96
N LYS A 249 -12.67 17.86 -6.92
CA LYS A 249 -12.89 19.11 -7.67
C LYS A 249 -13.37 20.29 -6.81
N MET A 250 -13.91 20.02 -5.62
CA MET A 250 -14.33 21.06 -4.67
C MET A 250 -13.19 21.57 -3.79
N ILE A 251 -12.04 20.90 -3.78
CA ILE A 251 -10.87 21.36 -3.04
C ILE A 251 -10.28 22.58 -3.75
N LYS A 252 -10.05 23.66 -3.01
CA LYS A 252 -9.47 24.91 -3.51
C LYS A 252 -8.50 25.48 -2.52
N LYS A 253 -7.44 26.13 -3.02
CA LYS A 253 -6.55 26.99 -2.22
C LYS A 253 -6.87 28.46 -2.53
N SER A 254 -7.08 29.25 -1.50
CA SER A 254 -7.17 30.71 -1.58
C SER A 254 -6.21 31.29 -0.55
N ASP A 255 -5.26 32.09 -1.02
CA ASP A 255 -4.10 32.55 -0.24
C ASP A 255 -3.38 31.32 0.38
N ASP A 256 -3.24 31.32 1.70
CA ASP A 256 -2.55 30.27 2.44
C ASP A 256 -3.48 29.17 2.97
N LYS A 257 -4.77 29.24 2.63
CA LYS A 257 -5.83 28.37 3.18
C LYS A 257 -6.36 27.41 2.15
N VAL A 258 -6.55 26.17 2.58
CA VAL A 258 -7.17 25.08 1.78
C VAL A 258 -8.60 24.87 2.27
N TYR A 259 -9.51 24.73 1.32
CA TYR A 259 -10.94 24.55 1.55
C TYR A 259 -11.49 23.35 0.76
N LEU A 260 -12.53 22.71 1.31
CA LEU A 260 -13.41 21.81 0.57
C LEU A 260 -14.77 22.53 0.44
N GLY A 261 -15.10 23.00 -0.76
CA GLY A 261 -16.23 23.92 -0.97
C GLY A 261 -16.03 25.20 -0.16
N SER A 262 -16.88 25.41 0.84
CA SER A 262 -16.77 26.51 1.81
C SER A 262 -16.13 26.13 3.16
N LYS A 263 -15.89 24.81 3.38
CA LYS A 263 -15.34 24.29 4.62
C LYS A 263 -13.83 24.47 4.65
N TYR A 264 -13.32 25.22 5.65
CA TYR A 264 -11.91 25.35 5.89
C TYR A 264 -11.31 24.00 6.36
N LEU A 265 -10.15 23.63 5.81
CA LEU A 265 -9.42 22.43 6.16
C LEU A 265 -8.15 22.72 6.98
N PHE A 266 -7.22 23.48 6.41
CA PHE A 266 -5.93 23.81 7.05
C PHE A 266 -5.21 24.93 6.30
N ASP A 267 -4.15 25.46 6.92
CA ASP A 267 -3.21 26.40 6.30
C ASP A 267 -2.04 25.65 5.66
N ASN A 268 -1.65 26.06 4.45
CA ASN A 268 -0.42 25.64 3.79
C ASN A 268 0.04 26.69 2.77
N ASN A 269 1.01 27.53 3.17
CA ASN A 269 1.49 28.65 2.38
C ASN A 269 2.18 28.22 1.08
N ASP A 270 2.92 27.11 1.13
CA ASP A 270 3.78 26.65 0.04
C ASP A 270 3.09 25.71 -0.95
N LEU A 271 1.84 25.32 -0.66
CA LEU A 271 1.12 24.33 -1.49
C LEU A 271 0.78 24.88 -2.87
N SER A 272 1.17 24.12 -3.89
CA SER A 272 0.70 24.27 -5.27
C SER A 272 -0.19 23.08 -5.64
N ILE A 273 -1.42 23.33 -6.10
CA ILE A 273 -2.36 22.29 -6.50
C ILE A 273 -2.42 22.21 -8.02
N THR A 274 -2.25 21.00 -8.56
CA THR A 274 -2.45 20.67 -9.97
C THR A 274 -3.66 19.73 -10.08
N TYR A 275 -4.65 20.13 -10.84
CA TYR A 275 -5.82 19.32 -11.14
C TYR A 275 -5.60 18.53 -12.43
N LEU A 276 -5.96 17.26 -12.41
CA LEU A 276 -5.80 16.32 -13.50
C LEU A 276 -7.16 15.76 -13.90
N SER A 277 -7.42 15.69 -15.20
CA SER A 277 -8.64 15.05 -15.75
C SER A 277 -8.25 13.99 -16.77
N ALA A 278 -8.97 12.89 -16.79
CA ALA A 278 -8.83 11.84 -17.79
C ALA A 278 -9.05 12.36 -19.23
N ASP A 279 -9.82 13.43 -19.41
CA ASP A 279 -10.02 14.11 -20.70
C ASP A 279 -8.70 14.60 -21.34
N SER A 280 -7.65 14.76 -20.55
CA SER A 280 -6.31 15.12 -21.02
C SER A 280 -5.53 13.92 -21.60
N VAL A 281 -6.07 12.72 -21.49
CA VAL A 281 -5.48 11.48 -22.01
C VAL A 281 -6.31 11.00 -23.18
N LYS A 282 -5.68 10.83 -24.34
CA LYS A 282 -6.35 10.21 -25.50
C LYS A 282 -6.04 8.71 -25.50
N VAL A 283 -7.02 7.91 -25.89
CA VAL A 283 -6.84 6.48 -26.13
C VAL A 283 -6.72 6.25 -27.63
N ASP A 284 -5.64 5.61 -28.07
CA ASP A 284 -5.46 5.17 -29.44
C ASP A 284 -5.09 3.69 -29.44
N LYS A 285 -6.03 2.83 -29.85
CA LYS A 285 -5.94 1.38 -29.74
C LYS A 285 -5.63 0.98 -28.29
N ASP A 286 -4.46 0.36 -28.09
CA ASP A 286 -4.01 -0.14 -26.78
C ASP A 286 -3.07 0.83 -26.06
N ASN A 287 -3.05 2.10 -26.45
CA ASN A 287 -2.10 3.09 -25.91
C ASN A 287 -2.82 4.31 -25.33
N PHE A 288 -2.20 4.93 -24.34
CA PHE A 288 -2.49 6.28 -23.90
C PHE A 288 -1.61 7.28 -24.64
N ILE A 289 -2.18 8.41 -25.02
CA ILE A 289 -1.44 9.56 -25.55
C ILE A 289 -1.55 10.70 -24.54
N ILE A 290 -0.41 11.04 -23.92
CA ILE A 290 -0.28 12.12 -22.93
C ILE A 290 0.72 13.13 -23.49
N ASP A 291 0.31 14.39 -23.66
CA ASP A 291 1.14 15.45 -24.26
C ASP A 291 1.76 15.07 -25.63
N GLY A 292 1.04 14.27 -26.43
CA GLY A 292 1.51 13.78 -27.71
C GLY A 292 2.48 12.57 -27.64
N LEU A 293 2.77 12.08 -26.46
CA LEU A 293 3.64 10.92 -26.24
C LEU A 293 2.78 9.65 -26.09
N THR A 294 3.17 8.61 -26.82
CA THR A 294 2.50 7.30 -26.80
C THR A 294 3.06 6.44 -25.68
N ILE A 295 2.19 5.96 -24.80
CA ILE A 295 2.53 5.15 -23.63
C ILE A 295 1.66 3.90 -23.65
N LYS A 296 2.27 2.72 -23.51
CA LYS A 296 1.53 1.46 -23.40
C LYS A 296 1.15 1.21 -21.93
N PRO A 297 -0.14 1.28 -21.58
CA PRO A 297 -0.56 0.97 -20.21
C PRO A 297 -0.61 -0.55 -20.00
N PHE A 298 -0.58 -0.97 -18.71
CA PHE A 298 -0.82 -2.37 -18.36
C PHE A 298 -2.29 -2.77 -18.53
N ILE A 299 -3.19 -1.80 -18.44
CA ILE A 299 -4.64 -1.96 -18.64
C ILE A 299 -5.27 -0.65 -19.09
N LEU A 300 -6.34 -0.76 -19.88
CA LEU A 300 -7.12 0.38 -20.34
C LEU A 300 -8.37 0.57 -19.47
N SER A 301 -8.38 1.59 -18.63
CA SER A 301 -9.54 1.97 -17.81
C SER A 301 -9.48 3.47 -17.44
N ASN A 302 -10.60 4.04 -17.00
CA ASN A 302 -10.63 5.43 -16.52
C ASN A 302 -9.66 5.66 -15.36
N LEU A 303 -9.62 4.74 -14.41
CA LEU A 303 -8.69 4.84 -13.29
C LEU A 303 -7.24 4.78 -13.73
N SER A 304 -6.90 3.88 -14.67
CA SER A 304 -5.53 3.80 -15.18
C SER A 304 -5.14 5.07 -15.95
N MET A 305 -6.05 5.72 -16.68
CA MET A 305 -5.78 7.01 -17.34
C MET A 305 -5.31 8.06 -16.32
N ILE A 306 -6.02 8.21 -15.22
CA ILE A 306 -5.66 9.15 -14.14
C ILE A 306 -4.36 8.74 -13.46
N GLN A 307 -4.13 7.45 -13.20
CA GLN A 307 -2.89 6.96 -12.60
C GLN A 307 -1.68 7.27 -13.48
N TYR A 308 -1.76 6.99 -14.77
CA TYR A 308 -0.69 7.26 -15.73
C TYR A 308 -0.44 8.76 -15.91
N LEU A 309 -1.50 9.57 -16.00
CA LEU A 309 -1.38 11.02 -16.09
C LEU A 309 -0.73 11.61 -14.83
N MET A 310 -1.14 11.17 -13.64
CA MET A 310 -0.57 11.65 -12.37
C MET A 310 0.92 11.25 -12.26
N CYS A 311 1.27 10.01 -12.59
CA CYS A 311 2.65 9.56 -12.60
C CYS A 311 3.49 10.36 -13.62
N PHE A 312 2.97 10.59 -14.81
CA PHE A 312 3.61 11.40 -15.84
C PHE A 312 3.92 12.81 -15.32
N ARG A 313 2.94 13.50 -14.74
CA ARG A 313 3.10 14.86 -14.20
C ARG A 313 4.08 14.91 -13.03
N ILE A 314 4.02 13.96 -12.12
CA ILE A 314 4.96 13.85 -10.98
C ILE A 314 6.38 13.59 -11.50
N ALA A 315 6.56 12.68 -12.45
CA ALA A 315 7.87 12.38 -13.02
C ALA A 315 8.48 13.59 -13.75
N LYS A 316 7.65 14.35 -14.48
CA LYS A 316 8.07 15.65 -15.08
C LYS A 316 8.53 16.64 -14.01
N LEU A 317 7.76 16.81 -12.94
CA LEU A 317 8.11 17.67 -11.82
C LEU A 317 9.42 17.24 -11.15
N CYS A 318 9.69 15.94 -11.08
CA CYS A 318 10.94 15.37 -10.59
C CYS A 318 12.11 15.49 -11.59
N GLY A 319 11.89 16.02 -12.80
CA GLY A 319 12.95 16.29 -13.78
C GLY A 319 13.38 15.07 -14.60
N LEU A 320 12.49 14.12 -14.82
CA LEU A 320 12.70 13.05 -15.80
C LEU A 320 12.42 13.59 -17.22
N ASN A 321 13.17 13.11 -18.20
CA ASN A 321 12.88 13.37 -19.61
C ASN A 321 11.80 12.41 -20.14
N ASP A 322 11.24 12.74 -21.30
CA ASP A 322 10.12 12.01 -21.90
C ASP A 322 10.43 10.53 -22.16
N GLY A 323 11.62 10.22 -22.69
CA GLY A 323 12.03 8.85 -22.94
C GLY A 323 12.01 7.99 -21.68
N LYS A 324 12.62 8.47 -20.60
CA LYS A 324 12.63 7.76 -19.32
C LYS A 324 11.23 7.59 -18.72
N ILE A 325 10.36 8.59 -18.90
CA ILE A 325 8.98 8.50 -18.43
C ILE A 325 8.21 7.43 -19.22
N ILE A 326 8.34 7.44 -20.56
CA ILE A 326 7.70 6.44 -21.44
C ILE A 326 8.19 5.04 -21.08
N ASP A 327 9.51 4.85 -20.96
CA ASP A 327 10.12 3.57 -20.64
C ASP A 327 9.61 3.05 -19.28
N GLY A 328 9.61 3.90 -18.27
CA GLY A 328 9.15 3.54 -16.94
C GLY A 328 7.64 3.24 -16.86
N LEU A 329 6.80 4.03 -17.53
CA LEU A 329 5.36 3.80 -17.55
C LEU A 329 4.98 2.55 -18.36
N SER A 330 5.62 2.34 -19.54
CA SER A 330 5.29 1.23 -20.43
C SER A 330 5.87 -0.12 -19.97
N SER A 331 6.94 -0.11 -19.17
CA SER A 331 7.54 -1.33 -18.61
C SER A 331 6.92 -1.77 -17.27
N TYR A 332 5.99 -0.99 -16.72
CA TYR A 332 5.39 -1.34 -15.43
C TYR A 332 4.61 -2.64 -15.52
N LYS A 333 4.83 -3.48 -14.53
CA LYS A 333 4.04 -4.71 -14.29
C LYS A 333 3.25 -4.55 -13.00
N PRO A 334 1.95 -4.81 -13.02
CA PRO A 334 1.13 -4.75 -11.81
C PRO A 334 1.68 -5.61 -10.69
N VAL A 335 1.39 -5.22 -9.47
CA VAL A 335 1.61 -6.07 -8.30
C VAL A 335 0.75 -7.31 -8.45
N GLU A 336 1.27 -8.43 -8.01
CA GLU A 336 0.57 -9.71 -8.04
C GLU A 336 -0.88 -9.62 -7.54
N ASN A 337 -1.78 -10.28 -8.27
CA ASN A 337 -3.22 -10.28 -8.00
C ASN A 337 -3.91 -8.89 -8.04
N ARG A 338 -3.31 -7.91 -8.73
CA ARG A 338 -3.89 -6.56 -8.90
C ARG A 338 -3.98 -6.21 -10.37
N LEU A 339 -5.01 -6.69 -11.07
CA LEU A 339 -5.18 -6.55 -12.52
C LEU A 339 -3.97 -7.05 -13.31
N GLN A 340 -3.35 -8.09 -12.83
CA GLN A 340 -2.20 -8.72 -13.46
C GLN A 340 -2.66 -9.51 -14.69
N THR A 341 -2.02 -9.28 -15.84
CA THR A 341 -2.31 -10.03 -17.06
C THR A 341 -1.36 -11.22 -17.16
N GLU A 342 -1.91 -12.41 -17.28
CA GLU A 342 -1.20 -13.68 -17.42
C GLU A 342 -1.73 -14.46 -18.62
N LEU A 343 -0.88 -15.31 -19.18
CA LEU A 343 -1.28 -16.22 -20.27
C LEU A 343 -1.74 -17.55 -19.66
N ALA A 344 -3.04 -17.83 -19.78
CA ALA A 344 -3.63 -19.12 -19.38
C ALA A 344 -4.66 -19.57 -20.41
N PHE A 345 -4.82 -20.87 -20.61
CA PHE A 345 -5.72 -21.45 -21.64
C PHE A 345 -5.47 -20.89 -23.06
N GLY A 346 -4.22 -20.52 -23.37
CA GLY A 346 -3.87 -19.87 -24.63
C GLY A 346 -4.40 -18.44 -24.79
N LYS A 347 -4.87 -17.80 -23.72
CA LYS A 347 -5.49 -16.48 -23.69
C LYS A 347 -4.84 -15.60 -22.64
N GLU A 348 -4.91 -14.30 -22.85
CA GLU A 348 -4.56 -13.32 -21.82
C GLU A 348 -5.73 -13.16 -20.85
N ILE A 349 -5.48 -13.46 -19.58
CA ILE A 349 -6.45 -13.36 -18.49
C ILE A 349 -5.97 -12.26 -17.54
N ILE A 350 -6.89 -11.39 -17.15
CA ILE A 350 -6.65 -10.34 -16.16
C ILE A 350 -7.06 -10.86 -14.80
N PHE A 351 -6.10 -11.11 -13.94
CA PHE A 351 -6.32 -11.58 -12.57
C PHE A 351 -6.47 -10.45 -11.59
N ASP A 352 -7.51 -10.53 -10.76
CA ASP A 352 -7.76 -9.62 -9.67
C ASP A 352 -8.08 -10.37 -8.39
N GLY A 353 -7.23 -10.19 -7.36
CA GLY A 353 -7.32 -10.85 -6.06
C GLY A 353 -7.73 -9.94 -4.91
N ASP A 354 -8.31 -8.79 -5.21
CA ASP A 354 -8.72 -7.82 -4.19
C ASP A 354 -10.04 -8.19 -3.51
N VAL A 355 -10.35 -7.50 -2.43
CA VAL A 355 -11.64 -7.61 -1.74
C VAL A 355 -12.74 -7.16 -2.70
N THR A 356 -13.83 -7.90 -2.77
CA THR A 356 -14.99 -7.53 -3.58
C THR A 356 -15.74 -6.38 -2.89
N THR A 357 -15.70 -5.19 -3.51
CA THR A 357 -16.48 -4.03 -3.12
C THR A 357 -17.22 -3.46 -4.31
N TYR A 358 -18.17 -2.58 -4.07
CA TYR A 358 -18.86 -1.84 -5.14
C TYR A 358 -17.85 -1.14 -6.06
N GLU A 359 -16.93 -0.39 -5.49
CA GLU A 359 -15.92 0.40 -6.20
C GLU A 359 -14.97 -0.50 -7.01
N ARG A 360 -14.67 -1.69 -6.48
CA ARG A 360 -13.83 -2.66 -7.21
C ARG A 360 -14.55 -3.22 -8.42
N MET A 361 -15.84 -3.55 -8.29
CA MET A 361 -16.65 -4.01 -9.41
C MET A 361 -16.86 -2.90 -10.44
N ASP A 362 -17.04 -1.67 -10.01
CA ASP A 362 -17.09 -0.52 -10.92
C ASP A 362 -15.79 -0.39 -11.71
N GLU A 363 -14.63 -0.47 -11.07
CA GLU A 363 -13.32 -0.43 -11.74
C GLU A 363 -13.20 -1.55 -12.79
N LEU A 364 -13.50 -2.80 -12.42
CA LEU A 364 -13.41 -3.96 -13.31
C LEU A 364 -14.39 -3.83 -14.50
N SER A 365 -15.58 -3.31 -14.26
CA SER A 365 -16.60 -3.13 -15.28
C SER A 365 -16.26 -2.02 -16.27
N ASN A 366 -15.45 -1.05 -15.87
CA ASN A 366 -15.01 0.09 -16.69
C ASN A 366 -13.65 -0.15 -17.40
N ILE A 367 -13.18 -1.38 -17.48
CA ILE A 367 -12.05 -1.77 -18.33
C ILE A 367 -12.51 -1.71 -19.79
N PHE A 368 -11.74 -1.05 -20.68
CA PHE A 368 -12.09 -0.80 -22.07
C PHE A 368 -11.69 -1.98 -22.95
N TYR A 369 -12.60 -2.89 -23.21
CA TYR A 369 -12.48 -3.94 -24.23
C TYR A 369 -13.82 -4.14 -24.90
N ASP A 370 -13.80 -4.38 -26.21
CA ASP A 370 -15.01 -4.58 -27.02
C ASP A 370 -15.79 -5.81 -26.57
N LYS A 371 -15.10 -6.84 -26.11
CA LYS A 371 -15.69 -8.07 -25.58
C LYS A 371 -14.97 -8.50 -24.32
N LYS A 372 -15.71 -8.61 -23.23
CA LYS A 372 -15.15 -8.93 -21.91
C LYS A 372 -16.08 -9.80 -21.09
N TYR A 373 -15.48 -10.76 -20.40
CA TYR A 373 -16.12 -11.71 -19.52
C TYR A 373 -15.64 -11.53 -18.09
N LEU A 374 -16.54 -11.67 -17.13
CA LEU A 374 -16.18 -11.69 -15.71
C LEU A 374 -16.27 -13.12 -15.18
N VAL A 375 -15.24 -13.59 -14.51
CA VAL A 375 -15.22 -14.86 -13.80
C VAL A 375 -15.11 -14.59 -12.31
N LEU A 376 -16.11 -15.01 -11.55
CA LEU A 376 -16.15 -14.91 -10.09
C LEU A 376 -15.84 -16.27 -9.47
N ARG A 377 -14.63 -16.45 -8.94
CA ARG A 377 -14.23 -17.68 -8.26
C ARG A 377 -14.54 -17.63 -6.77
N LYS A 378 -14.42 -16.46 -6.17
CA LYS A 378 -14.77 -16.21 -4.78
C LYS A 378 -15.18 -14.76 -4.62
N VAL A 379 -16.21 -14.53 -3.84
CA VAL A 379 -16.67 -13.20 -3.46
C VAL A 379 -16.55 -13.07 -1.96
N GLY A 380 -15.89 -12.02 -1.50
CA GLY A 380 -15.77 -11.75 -0.08
C GLY A 380 -15.41 -10.28 0.15
N SER A 381 -15.98 -9.72 1.18
CA SER A 381 -15.70 -8.34 1.59
C SER A 381 -15.23 -8.30 3.02
N ALA A 382 -14.31 -7.38 3.32
CA ALA A 382 -13.94 -7.05 4.69
C ALA A 382 -15.04 -6.24 5.41
N GLU A 383 -16.05 -5.77 4.68
CA GLU A 383 -17.12 -4.93 5.19
C GLU A 383 -18.37 -5.75 5.52
N ASN A 384 -18.85 -5.64 6.76
CA ASN A 384 -20.06 -6.33 7.21
C ASN A 384 -21.35 -5.89 6.48
N THR A 385 -21.28 -4.82 5.69
CA THR A 385 -22.39 -4.24 4.92
C THR A 385 -22.46 -4.72 3.48
N PHE A 386 -21.46 -5.48 3.01
CA PHE A 386 -21.44 -5.99 1.65
C PHE A 386 -22.61 -6.95 1.39
N ARG A 387 -23.23 -6.80 0.22
CA ARG A 387 -24.27 -7.70 -0.32
C ARG A 387 -23.99 -7.95 -1.79
N ILE A 388 -24.34 -9.14 -2.27
CA ILE A 388 -24.22 -9.47 -3.70
C ILE A 388 -25.03 -8.49 -4.56
N SER A 389 -26.20 -8.06 -4.08
CA SER A 389 -27.01 -7.02 -4.72
C SER A 389 -26.27 -5.71 -4.99
N ASN A 390 -25.16 -5.45 -4.30
CA ASN A 390 -24.36 -4.24 -4.53
C ASN A 390 -23.50 -4.32 -5.80
N ILE A 391 -23.28 -5.52 -6.35
CA ILE A 391 -22.41 -5.74 -7.50
C ILE A 391 -23.12 -6.25 -8.74
N VAL A 392 -24.35 -6.79 -8.64
CA VAL A 392 -25.09 -7.34 -9.79
C VAL A 392 -25.39 -6.31 -10.86
N ASP A 393 -25.56 -5.04 -10.50
CA ASP A 393 -25.79 -3.95 -11.45
C ASP A 393 -24.65 -3.78 -12.47
N PHE A 394 -23.45 -4.26 -12.11
CA PHE A 394 -22.30 -4.21 -13.02
C PHE A 394 -22.26 -5.36 -14.03
N PHE A 395 -23.02 -6.44 -13.82
CA PHE A 395 -22.93 -7.63 -14.64
C PHE A 395 -23.35 -7.38 -16.09
N ASN A 396 -24.27 -6.45 -16.31
CA ASN A 396 -24.68 -6.03 -17.65
C ASN A 396 -23.62 -5.27 -18.46
N LYS A 397 -22.50 -4.89 -17.83
CA LYS A 397 -21.34 -4.30 -18.49
C LYS A 397 -20.36 -5.34 -19.03
N PHE A 398 -20.61 -6.62 -18.81
CA PHE A 398 -19.87 -7.74 -19.35
C PHE A 398 -20.74 -8.51 -20.34
N ASP A 399 -20.13 -9.17 -21.33
CA ASP A 399 -20.84 -10.01 -22.28
C ASP A 399 -21.47 -11.21 -21.58
N GLU A 400 -20.77 -11.77 -20.58
CA GLU A 400 -21.28 -12.82 -19.70
C GLU A 400 -20.50 -12.85 -18.39
N VAL A 401 -21.14 -13.29 -17.32
CA VAL A 401 -20.53 -13.49 -15.99
C VAL A 401 -20.59 -14.95 -15.62
N PHE A 402 -19.45 -15.52 -15.34
CA PHE A 402 -19.30 -16.92 -14.90
C PHE A 402 -19.07 -16.98 -13.41
N VAL A 403 -19.87 -17.75 -12.69
CA VAL A 403 -19.79 -17.91 -11.25
C VAL A 403 -19.55 -19.37 -10.91
N PHE A 404 -18.52 -19.65 -10.11
CA PHE A 404 -18.23 -21.02 -9.70
C PHE A 404 -19.28 -21.55 -8.71
N SER A 405 -19.66 -22.82 -8.85
CA SER A 405 -20.74 -23.44 -8.08
C SER A 405 -20.43 -23.62 -6.58
N ASP A 406 -19.17 -23.52 -6.17
CA ASP A 406 -18.70 -23.60 -4.78
C ASP A 406 -18.49 -22.22 -4.11
N ILE A 407 -18.97 -21.15 -4.76
CA ILE A 407 -18.89 -19.79 -4.18
C ILE A 407 -19.92 -19.62 -3.06
N ASP A 408 -19.57 -18.86 -2.03
CA ASP A 408 -20.51 -18.46 -1.00
C ASP A 408 -21.63 -17.59 -1.60
N TYR A 409 -22.87 -17.76 -1.09
CA TYR A 409 -24.05 -17.01 -1.58
C TYR A 409 -24.49 -17.35 -3.01
N LEU A 410 -24.14 -18.53 -3.53
CA LEU A 410 -24.46 -18.96 -4.89
C LEU A 410 -25.92 -18.71 -5.30
N ASP A 411 -26.88 -18.91 -4.38
CA ASP A 411 -28.31 -18.75 -4.66
C ASP A 411 -28.68 -17.29 -5.02
N GLU A 412 -27.93 -16.31 -4.56
CA GLU A 412 -28.17 -14.89 -4.90
C GLU A 412 -27.77 -14.59 -6.36
N PHE A 413 -26.88 -15.38 -6.96
CA PHE A 413 -26.46 -15.22 -8.36
C PHE A 413 -27.39 -15.92 -9.36
N LYS A 414 -28.12 -16.94 -8.94
CA LYS A 414 -28.95 -17.78 -9.83
C LYS A 414 -30.13 -17.05 -10.47
N THR A 415 -30.49 -15.89 -9.95
CA THR A 415 -31.61 -15.08 -10.44
C THR A 415 -31.20 -14.09 -11.52
N GLU A 416 -29.93 -13.94 -11.80
CA GLU A 416 -29.40 -12.95 -12.74
C GLU A 416 -29.35 -13.52 -14.16
N GLU A 417 -29.92 -12.78 -15.13
CA GLU A 417 -30.05 -13.24 -16.52
C GLU A 417 -28.72 -13.44 -17.25
N ASN A 418 -27.67 -12.68 -16.86
CA ASN A 418 -26.37 -12.68 -17.49
C ASN A 418 -25.33 -13.50 -16.71
N VAL A 419 -25.79 -14.51 -15.93
CA VAL A 419 -24.92 -15.33 -15.08
C VAL A 419 -25.00 -16.79 -15.47
N THR A 420 -23.84 -17.39 -15.75
CA THR A 420 -23.69 -18.82 -15.98
C THR A 420 -22.93 -19.48 -14.83
N ILE A 421 -23.54 -20.49 -14.19
CA ILE A 421 -22.89 -21.26 -13.13
C ILE A 421 -21.99 -22.34 -13.72
N VAL A 422 -20.73 -22.38 -13.28
CA VAL A 422 -19.71 -23.30 -13.79
C VAL A 422 -19.10 -24.14 -12.66
N ASN A 423 -18.58 -25.31 -12.99
CA ASN A 423 -17.96 -26.22 -12.03
C ASN A 423 -16.44 -26.38 -12.23
N ASN A 424 -15.93 -26.02 -13.38
CA ASN A 424 -14.51 -26.09 -13.74
C ASN A 424 -14.17 -24.97 -14.73
N HIS A 425 -12.94 -24.93 -15.22
CA HIS A 425 -12.44 -23.87 -16.10
C HIS A 425 -12.57 -24.18 -17.61
N ASP A 426 -13.19 -25.30 -18.02
CA ASP A 426 -13.24 -25.76 -19.43
C ASP A 426 -13.92 -24.71 -20.33
N PHE A 427 -14.95 -24.00 -19.83
CA PHE A 427 -15.66 -22.96 -20.56
C PHE A 427 -14.73 -21.84 -21.05
N MET A 428 -13.61 -21.59 -20.36
CA MET A 428 -12.68 -20.52 -20.72
C MET A 428 -12.02 -20.75 -22.09
N ASN A 429 -11.96 -22.01 -22.57
CA ASN A 429 -11.40 -22.34 -23.88
C ASN A 429 -12.22 -21.73 -25.04
N ASP A 430 -13.53 -21.61 -24.86
CA ASP A 430 -14.48 -21.18 -25.89
C ASP A 430 -14.69 -19.66 -25.93
N LEU A 431 -14.20 -18.93 -24.93
CA LEU A 431 -14.34 -17.47 -24.86
C LEU A 431 -13.41 -16.78 -25.87
N ASP A 432 -13.92 -15.78 -26.58
CA ASP A 432 -13.20 -15.05 -27.65
C ASP A 432 -12.87 -13.59 -27.29
N GLY A 433 -13.11 -13.18 -26.05
CA GLY A 433 -12.84 -11.84 -25.51
C GLY A 433 -11.83 -11.84 -24.37
N LYS A 434 -11.67 -10.70 -23.73
CA LYS A 434 -10.85 -10.55 -22.52
C LYS A 434 -11.57 -11.16 -21.32
N ILE A 435 -10.83 -11.94 -20.55
CA ILE A 435 -11.33 -12.59 -19.34
C ILE A 435 -10.78 -11.84 -18.13
N ILE A 436 -11.68 -11.36 -17.27
CA ILE A 436 -11.37 -10.75 -15.97
C ILE A 436 -11.72 -11.79 -14.92
N TYR A 437 -10.68 -12.32 -14.27
CA TYR A 437 -10.82 -13.37 -13.27
C TYR A 437 -10.68 -12.76 -11.87
N HIS A 438 -11.80 -12.63 -11.17
CA HIS A 438 -11.85 -12.07 -9.83
C HIS A 438 -11.93 -13.17 -8.77
N TYR A 439 -10.97 -13.14 -7.85
CA TYR A 439 -10.89 -14.03 -6.70
C TYR A 439 -10.71 -13.19 -5.43
N SER A 440 -11.80 -12.98 -4.70
CA SER A 440 -11.75 -12.26 -3.43
C SER A 440 -11.11 -13.12 -2.36
N GLY A 441 -9.83 -13.00 -2.20
CA GLY A 441 -9.09 -13.71 -1.16
C GLY A 441 -7.71 -13.11 -1.03
N TYR A 442 -7.48 -12.42 0.06
CA TYR A 442 -6.14 -12.01 0.40
C TYR A 442 -5.28 -13.26 0.57
N TYR A 443 -4.26 -13.44 -0.28
CA TYR A 443 -3.16 -14.40 -0.09
C TYR A 443 -3.46 -15.89 -0.23
N ARG A 444 -4.57 -16.32 -0.77
CA ARG A 444 -4.65 -17.71 -1.20
C ARG A 444 -4.10 -17.82 -2.60
N VAL A 445 -3.06 -18.63 -2.74
CA VAL A 445 -2.72 -19.26 -4.02
C VAL A 445 -4.02 -19.85 -4.55
N TRP A 446 -4.32 -19.58 -5.77
CA TRP A 446 -5.49 -19.94 -6.55
C TRP A 446 -5.69 -21.43 -6.50
N ASP A 447 -6.44 -21.93 -5.50
CA ASP A 447 -6.67 -23.36 -5.35
C ASP A 447 -7.21 -23.95 -6.65
N GLY A 448 -6.44 -24.82 -7.27
CA GLY A 448 -6.78 -25.57 -8.47
C GLY A 448 -6.51 -24.86 -9.80
N PHE A 449 -6.45 -23.53 -9.88
CA PHE A 449 -6.18 -22.86 -11.16
C PHE A 449 -4.70 -22.92 -11.54
N TYR A 450 -3.81 -22.69 -10.59
CA TYR A 450 -2.36 -22.75 -10.81
C TYR A 450 -1.83 -24.18 -10.86
N GLU A 451 -2.44 -25.09 -10.13
CA GLU A 451 -2.00 -26.49 -10.12
C GLU A 451 -2.18 -27.16 -11.50
N ASP A 452 -3.24 -26.79 -12.22
CA ASP A 452 -3.56 -27.43 -13.50
C ASP A 452 -3.06 -26.66 -14.73
N ASN A 453 -2.85 -25.33 -14.67
CA ASN A 453 -2.74 -24.52 -15.88
C ASN A 453 -1.63 -23.45 -15.91
N LEU A 454 -1.00 -23.11 -14.80
CA LEU A 454 0.09 -22.12 -14.76
C LEU A 454 1.38 -22.74 -14.22
N LYS A 455 2.23 -23.24 -15.12
CA LYS A 455 3.60 -23.71 -14.81
C LYS A 455 4.59 -22.58 -14.44
N ILE A 456 4.12 -21.36 -14.27
CA ILE A 456 4.97 -20.14 -14.27
C ILE A 456 5.27 -19.66 -12.85
N TYR A 457 4.57 -20.10 -11.82
CA TYR A 457 4.78 -19.61 -10.46
C TYR A 457 5.67 -20.53 -9.63
N ASP A 458 6.82 -19.99 -9.28
CA ASP A 458 7.78 -20.56 -8.34
C ASP A 458 7.18 -20.44 -6.91
N ARG A 459 6.63 -21.54 -6.40
CA ARG A 459 5.98 -21.62 -5.07
C ARG A 459 6.91 -21.16 -3.93
N GLU A 460 8.21 -21.17 -4.13
CA GLU A 460 9.20 -20.75 -3.13
C GLU A 460 9.23 -19.22 -2.90
N LYS A 461 8.64 -18.43 -3.81
CA LYS A 461 8.58 -16.95 -3.67
C LYS A 461 7.36 -16.45 -2.90
N TYR A 462 6.38 -17.30 -2.62
CA TYR A 462 5.16 -16.90 -1.95
C TYR A 462 5.15 -17.38 -0.52
N ILE A 463 5.15 -16.42 0.41
CA ILE A 463 4.89 -16.71 1.80
C ILE A 463 3.41 -17.06 1.91
N ILE A 464 3.13 -18.35 1.97
CA ILE A 464 1.79 -18.86 2.31
C ILE A 464 1.56 -18.48 3.77
N ILE A 465 0.80 -17.42 3.99
CA ILE A 465 0.25 -17.16 5.33
C ILE A 465 -0.92 -18.13 5.45
N LYS A 466 -0.70 -19.23 6.18
CA LYS A 466 -1.79 -20.06 6.66
C LYS A 466 -2.51 -19.23 7.72
N ASP A 467 -3.78 -18.97 7.48
CA ASP A 467 -4.68 -18.59 8.56
C ASP A 467 -4.86 -19.84 9.44
N ASP A 468 -4.33 -19.80 10.65
CA ASP A 468 -4.74 -20.66 11.75
C ASP A 468 -5.95 -20.04 12.45
#